data_17eeb1c8193723f3f169fa6917bf750e
#
_entry.id   17eeb1c8193723f3f169fa6917bf750e
#
_cell.length_a   1.000
_cell.length_b   1.000
_cell.length_c   1.000
_cell.angle_alpha   90.00
_cell.angle_beta   90.00
_cell.angle_gamma   90.00
#
_symmetry.space_group_name_H-M   'P 1'
#
loop_
_entity.id
_entity.type
_entity.pdbx_description
1 polymer ?
#
loop_
_entity_poly.entity_id
_entity_poly.type
_entity_poly.pdbx_seq_one_letter_code
_entity_poly.pdbx_strand_id
1 'polypeptide(L)'
;MKRFNLIKTIQLIVSLLMLTGCAAAVLTNRDLFHDVAHHPGLRLLALCLWGVFGVNFLFLFLDLSNLHHYKRDYRELDYAVHSDPLSGLANRNSCDAIIEQYQGAPLPRDVGCVMLLLRNIRSINEVHGHAKGNEVIREFSTILKLSSVSLCFVGRNGGNKFLAIFEQTCREDIDKFLERVERKVALYNERHPDHRIEYGFGVAFEEPGELKINELVALSDRRING
;
A
#
# COMPACT_ATOMS: atom_id res chain seq x y z
N MET A 1 0.68 -15.94 8.06
CA MET A 1 -0.56 -15.77 7.29
C MET A 1 -0.71 -16.73 6.11
N LYS A 2 0.22 -16.82 5.13
CA LYS A 2 0.11 -17.76 3.97
C LYS A 2 -0.09 -19.24 4.39
N ARG A 3 0.63 -19.73 5.41
CA ARG A 3 0.50 -21.11 5.91
C ARG A 3 -0.88 -21.37 6.56
N PHE A 4 -1.43 -20.42 7.30
CA PHE A 4 -2.76 -20.57 7.93
C PHE A 4 -3.86 -20.71 6.88
N ASN A 5 -3.85 -19.85 5.83
CA ASN A 5 -4.79 -19.95 4.71
C ASN A 5 -4.71 -21.28 3.98
N LEU A 6 -3.48 -21.78 3.75
CA LEU A 6 -3.26 -23.07 3.10
C LEU A 6 -3.86 -24.22 3.92
N ILE A 7 -3.63 -24.24 5.24
CA ILE A 7 -4.17 -25.27 6.15
C ILE A 7 -5.70 -25.26 6.14
N LYS A 8 -6.34 -24.08 6.22
CA LYS A 8 -7.80 -23.96 6.19
C LYS A 8 -8.40 -24.36 4.84
N THR A 9 -7.74 -24.02 3.74
CA THR A 9 -8.15 -24.45 2.39
C THR A 9 -8.04 -25.98 2.24
N ILE A 10 -6.96 -26.58 2.72
CA ILE A 10 -6.79 -28.04 2.73
C ILE A 10 -7.89 -28.69 3.59
N GLN A 11 -8.17 -28.17 4.79
CA GLN A 11 -9.23 -28.67 5.66
C GLN A 11 -10.61 -28.61 4.98
N LEU A 12 -10.92 -27.53 4.25
CA LEU A 12 -12.14 -27.39 3.47
C LEU A 12 -12.26 -28.48 2.38
N ILE A 13 -11.18 -28.65 1.61
CA ILE A 13 -11.13 -29.66 0.53
C ILE A 13 -11.30 -31.08 1.12
N VAL A 14 -10.59 -31.40 2.19
CA VAL A 14 -10.70 -32.71 2.85
C VAL A 14 -12.10 -32.95 3.39
N SER A 15 -12.72 -31.97 4.04
CA SER A 15 -14.09 -32.05 4.53
C SER A 15 -15.09 -32.28 3.40
N LEU A 16 -14.92 -31.58 2.27
CA LEU A 16 -15.78 -31.75 1.08
C LEU A 16 -15.61 -33.14 0.44
N LEU A 17 -14.39 -33.62 0.32
CA LEU A 17 -14.09 -34.98 -0.19
C LEU A 17 -14.65 -36.07 0.72
N MET A 18 -14.56 -35.93 2.04
CA MET A 18 -15.17 -36.87 2.97
C MET A 18 -16.69 -36.88 2.86
N LEU A 19 -17.32 -35.69 2.78
CA LEU A 19 -18.76 -35.55 2.62
C LEU A 19 -19.27 -36.22 1.33
N THR A 20 -18.62 -35.92 0.20
CA THR A 20 -18.99 -36.49 -1.11
C THR A 20 -18.71 -37.98 -1.16
N GLY A 21 -17.63 -38.46 -0.58
CA GLY A 21 -17.30 -39.87 -0.47
C GLY A 21 -18.31 -40.65 0.37
N CYS A 22 -18.72 -40.15 1.53
CA CYS A 22 -19.76 -40.75 2.35
C CYS A 22 -21.11 -40.80 1.64
N ALA A 23 -21.50 -39.70 0.97
CA ALA A 23 -22.73 -39.65 0.19
C ALA A 23 -22.71 -40.66 -0.97
N ALA A 24 -21.62 -40.74 -1.71
CA ALA A 24 -21.45 -41.66 -2.81
C ALA A 24 -21.50 -43.15 -2.32
N ALA A 25 -20.86 -43.44 -1.21
CA ALA A 25 -20.88 -44.79 -0.61
C ALA A 25 -22.31 -45.24 -0.23
N VAL A 26 -23.10 -44.35 0.36
CA VAL A 26 -24.51 -44.64 0.71
C VAL A 26 -25.37 -44.79 -0.53
N LEU A 27 -25.20 -43.93 -1.56
CA LEU A 27 -26.00 -43.91 -2.76
C LEU A 27 -25.68 -45.06 -3.73
N THR A 28 -24.42 -45.53 -3.76
CA THR A 28 -23.97 -46.62 -4.64
C THR A 28 -24.19 -48.01 -4.05
N ASN A 29 -24.24 -48.13 -2.72
CA ASN A 29 -24.46 -49.38 -2.04
C ASN A 29 -25.92 -49.49 -1.62
N ARG A 30 -26.69 -50.27 -2.44
CA ARG A 30 -28.13 -50.44 -2.28
C ARG A 30 -28.54 -51.06 -0.94
N ASP A 31 -27.73 -52.00 -0.43
CA ASP A 31 -27.98 -52.68 0.85
C ASP A 31 -27.76 -51.72 2.00
N LEU A 32 -26.67 -50.94 1.96
CA LEU A 32 -26.37 -49.89 2.95
C LEU A 32 -27.45 -48.82 2.98
N PHE A 33 -27.92 -48.41 1.81
CA PHE A 33 -29.00 -47.42 1.72
C PHE A 33 -30.31 -47.97 2.33
N HIS A 34 -30.65 -49.22 2.06
CA HIS A 34 -31.83 -49.86 2.61
C HIS A 34 -31.73 -49.97 4.14
N ASP A 35 -30.58 -50.40 4.65
CA ASP A 35 -30.33 -50.55 6.10
C ASP A 35 -30.42 -49.21 6.81
N VAL A 36 -29.79 -48.16 6.28
CA VAL A 36 -29.90 -46.77 6.83
C VAL A 36 -31.35 -46.27 6.76
N ALA A 37 -32.08 -46.62 5.73
CA ALA A 37 -33.48 -46.18 5.57
C ALA A 37 -34.45 -46.87 6.54
N HIS A 38 -34.22 -48.16 6.87
CA HIS A 38 -35.13 -48.98 7.67
C HIS A 38 -34.77 -49.12 9.14
N HIS A 39 -33.49 -48.94 9.49
CA HIS A 39 -33.02 -49.02 10.91
C HIS A 39 -33.01 -47.61 11.55
N PRO A 40 -33.86 -47.35 12.58
CA PRO A 40 -33.94 -46.01 13.18
C PRO A 40 -32.63 -45.58 13.84
N GLY A 41 -31.84 -46.51 14.40
CA GLY A 41 -30.53 -46.17 14.99
C GLY A 41 -29.49 -45.73 13.94
N LEU A 42 -29.48 -46.38 12.77
CA LEU A 42 -28.57 -46.01 11.68
C LEU A 42 -28.95 -44.65 11.04
N ARG A 43 -30.24 -44.38 10.94
CA ARG A 43 -30.72 -43.05 10.49
C ARG A 43 -30.28 -41.94 11.45
N LEU A 44 -30.45 -42.16 12.75
CA LEU A 44 -30.02 -41.18 13.76
C LEU A 44 -28.52 -40.94 13.68
N LEU A 45 -27.73 -41.97 13.55
CA LEU A 45 -26.29 -41.89 13.43
C LEU A 45 -25.86 -41.14 12.16
N ALA A 46 -26.49 -41.44 11.03
CA ALA A 46 -26.27 -40.71 9.78
C ALA A 46 -26.60 -39.22 9.91
N LEU A 47 -27.75 -38.86 10.51
CA LEU A 47 -28.15 -37.47 10.76
C LEU A 47 -27.16 -36.74 11.68
N CYS A 48 -26.68 -37.39 12.74
CA CYS A 48 -25.66 -36.83 13.62
C CYS A 48 -24.35 -36.57 12.89
N LEU A 49 -23.86 -37.50 12.07
CA LEU A 49 -22.68 -37.29 11.21
C LEU A 49 -22.83 -36.15 10.27
N TRP A 50 -23.95 -36.05 9.56
CA TRP A 50 -24.26 -34.90 8.67
C TRP A 50 -24.33 -33.58 9.45
N GLY A 51 -24.92 -33.59 10.64
CA GLY A 51 -24.95 -32.41 11.52
C GLY A 51 -23.55 -31.94 11.90
N VAL A 52 -22.65 -32.85 12.29
CA VAL A 52 -21.26 -32.53 12.61
C VAL A 52 -20.52 -31.96 11.40
N PHE A 53 -20.71 -32.55 10.21
CA PHE A 53 -20.12 -32.01 8.97
C PHE A 53 -20.66 -30.62 8.64
N GLY A 54 -21.96 -30.41 8.78
CA GLY A 54 -22.59 -29.10 8.54
C GLY A 54 -22.05 -27.99 9.45
N VAL A 55 -21.91 -28.31 10.74
CA VAL A 55 -21.32 -27.39 11.74
C VAL A 55 -19.86 -27.12 11.43
N ASN A 56 -19.07 -28.16 11.08
CA ASN A 56 -17.66 -27.97 10.70
C ASN A 56 -17.53 -27.08 9.45
N PHE A 57 -18.37 -27.31 8.43
CA PHE A 57 -18.38 -26.49 7.23
C PHE A 57 -18.77 -25.03 7.53
N LEU A 58 -19.75 -24.82 8.40
CA LEU A 58 -20.16 -23.47 8.82
C LEU A 58 -19.01 -22.74 9.52
N PHE A 59 -18.30 -23.40 10.45
CA PHE A 59 -17.14 -22.80 11.11
C PHE A 59 -16.02 -22.47 10.12
N LEU A 60 -15.73 -23.34 9.16
CA LEU A 60 -14.74 -23.09 8.12
C LEU A 60 -15.14 -21.89 7.23
N PHE A 61 -16.41 -21.80 6.89
CA PHE A 61 -16.95 -20.67 6.11
C PHE A 61 -16.83 -19.35 6.89
N LEU A 62 -17.19 -19.34 8.16
CA LEU A 62 -17.06 -18.17 9.03
C LEU A 62 -15.58 -17.76 9.21
N ASP A 63 -14.68 -18.72 9.41
CA ASP A 63 -13.23 -18.45 9.50
C ASP A 63 -12.68 -17.83 8.22
N LEU A 64 -13.08 -18.33 7.05
CA LEU A 64 -12.68 -17.75 5.76
C LEU A 64 -13.25 -16.35 5.54
N SER A 65 -14.51 -16.13 5.92
CA SER A 65 -15.15 -14.82 5.85
C SER A 65 -14.44 -13.80 6.76
N ASN A 66 -14.20 -14.15 8.02
CA ASN A 66 -13.50 -13.30 8.97
C ASN A 66 -12.06 -12.97 8.50
N LEU A 67 -11.39 -13.90 7.83
CA LEU A 67 -10.04 -13.68 7.30
C LEU A 67 -9.99 -12.55 6.25
N HIS A 68 -11.06 -12.38 5.47
CA HIS A 68 -11.16 -11.27 4.53
C HIS A 68 -11.30 -9.92 5.25
N HIS A 69 -12.07 -9.86 6.34
CA HIS A 69 -12.20 -8.66 7.17
C HIS A 69 -10.86 -8.30 7.83
N TYR A 70 -10.18 -9.26 8.48
CA TYR A 70 -8.85 -9.01 9.08
C TYR A 70 -7.80 -8.51 8.08
N LYS A 71 -7.81 -9.00 6.84
CA LYS A 71 -6.88 -8.51 5.81
C LYS A 71 -7.18 -7.08 5.37
N ARG A 72 -8.45 -6.71 5.36
CA ARG A 72 -8.86 -5.35 5.03
C ARG A 72 -8.45 -4.39 6.14
N ASP A 73 -8.80 -4.71 7.38
CA ASP A 73 -8.48 -3.90 8.56
C ASP A 73 -6.94 -3.73 8.71
N TYR A 74 -6.18 -4.81 8.48
CA TYR A 74 -4.72 -4.75 8.51
C TYR A 74 -4.15 -3.84 7.43
N ARG A 75 -4.69 -3.88 6.20
CA ARG A 75 -4.25 -2.96 5.14
C ARG A 75 -4.62 -1.51 5.42
N GLU A 76 -5.81 -1.27 5.96
CA GLU A 76 -6.25 0.07 6.34
C GLU A 76 -5.36 0.63 7.47
N LEU A 77 -5.00 -0.21 8.44
CA LEU A 77 -4.09 0.16 9.51
C LEU A 77 -2.66 0.41 9.00
N ASP A 78 -2.13 -0.47 8.16
CA ASP A 78 -0.82 -0.32 7.53
C ASP A 78 -0.75 0.96 6.68
N TYR A 79 -1.80 1.23 5.89
CA TYR A 79 -1.92 2.47 5.13
C TYR A 79 -1.98 3.71 6.04
N ALA A 80 -2.75 3.66 7.13
CA ALA A 80 -2.87 4.76 8.07
C ALA A 80 -1.55 5.06 8.81
N VAL A 81 -0.74 4.04 9.08
CA VAL A 81 0.57 4.18 9.75
C VAL A 81 1.64 4.74 8.80
N HIS A 82 1.62 4.37 7.51
CA HIS A 82 2.70 4.66 6.56
C HIS A 82 2.38 5.73 5.52
N SER A 83 1.10 6.12 5.36
CA SER A 83 0.68 7.10 4.36
C SER A 83 0.19 8.40 4.99
N ASP A 84 0.39 9.50 4.28
CA ASP A 84 -0.20 10.80 4.63
C ASP A 84 -1.66 10.85 4.14
N PRO A 85 -2.64 11.11 5.02
CA PRO A 85 -4.06 11.00 4.66
C PRO A 85 -4.54 12.06 3.66
N LEU A 86 -3.82 13.19 3.53
CA LEU A 86 -4.17 14.22 2.56
C LEU A 86 -3.60 13.94 1.18
N SER A 87 -2.33 13.57 1.13
CA SER A 87 -1.58 13.40 -0.13
C SER A 87 -1.65 11.99 -0.71
N GLY A 88 -1.90 10.97 0.13
CA GLY A 88 -1.82 9.56 -0.27
C GLY A 88 -0.40 9.08 -0.62
N LEU A 89 0.61 9.90 -0.35
CA LEU A 89 2.02 9.53 -0.42
C LEU A 89 2.49 8.93 0.92
N ALA A 90 3.70 8.39 0.97
CA ALA A 90 4.34 8.04 2.22
C ALA A 90 4.37 9.25 3.16
N ASN A 91 4.06 9.03 4.45
CA ASN A 91 4.05 10.09 5.44
C ASN A 91 5.47 10.39 5.95
N ARG A 92 5.59 11.38 6.84
CA ARG A 92 6.86 11.78 7.42
C ARG A 92 7.58 10.64 8.13
N ASN A 93 6.86 9.81 8.89
CA ASN A 93 7.47 8.66 9.58
C ASN A 93 8.09 7.67 8.58
N SER A 94 7.45 7.47 7.44
CA SER A 94 7.98 6.63 6.36
C SER A 94 9.19 7.25 5.68
N CYS A 95 9.22 8.59 5.53
CA CYS A 95 10.41 9.31 5.05
C CYS A 95 11.57 9.13 6.03
N ASP A 96 11.32 9.31 7.33
CA ASP A 96 12.32 9.15 8.38
C ASP A 96 12.84 7.71 8.44
N ALA A 97 11.96 6.70 8.30
CA ALA A 97 12.33 5.29 8.29
C ALA A 97 13.28 4.91 7.12
N ILE A 98 13.10 5.50 5.92
CA ILE A 98 14.04 5.30 4.82
C ILE A 98 15.38 5.98 5.11
N ILE A 99 15.36 7.19 5.64
CA ILE A 99 16.57 7.91 6.04
C ILE A 99 17.35 7.10 7.08
N GLU A 100 16.66 6.49 8.05
CA GLU A 100 17.26 5.65 9.09
C GLU A 100 18.00 4.42 8.55
N GLN A 101 17.58 3.85 7.41
CA GLN A 101 18.27 2.70 6.80
C GLN A 101 19.71 3.02 6.38
N TYR A 102 20.02 4.28 6.15
CA TYR A 102 21.37 4.76 5.80
C TYR A 102 22.17 5.30 7.00
N GLN A 103 21.60 5.24 8.21
CA GLN A 103 22.33 5.69 9.41
C GLN A 103 23.43 4.68 9.79
N GLY A 104 24.62 5.21 10.04
CA GLY A 104 25.74 4.39 10.52
C GLY A 104 26.68 3.83 9.46
N ALA A 105 26.39 4.05 8.16
CA ALA A 105 27.27 3.71 7.06
C ALA A 105 27.57 4.94 6.19
N PRO A 106 28.71 5.00 5.47
CA PRO A 106 28.93 5.99 4.43
C PRO A 106 27.82 5.88 3.37
N LEU A 107 27.29 7.02 2.95
CA LEU A 107 26.25 7.06 1.92
C LEU A 107 26.81 6.57 0.57
N PRO A 108 26.17 5.60 -0.11
CA PRO A 108 26.55 5.22 -1.46
C PRO A 108 26.49 6.42 -2.42
N ARG A 109 27.40 6.48 -3.38
CA ARG A 109 27.44 7.61 -4.35
C ARG A 109 26.25 7.63 -5.30
N ASP A 110 25.61 6.50 -5.49
CA ASP A 110 24.42 6.30 -6.34
C ASP A 110 23.09 6.58 -5.58
N VAL A 111 23.16 7.29 -4.45
CA VAL A 111 21.98 7.77 -3.71
C VAL A 111 21.80 9.26 -3.96
N GLY A 112 20.60 9.63 -4.43
CA GLY A 112 20.22 11.01 -4.68
C GLY A 112 19.01 11.44 -3.84
N CYS A 113 18.89 12.74 -3.61
CA CYS A 113 17.78 13.35 -2.91
C CYS A 113 17.26 14.56 -3.66
N VAL A 114 15.93 14.65 -3.79
CA VAL A 114 15.23 15.83 -4.29
C VAL A 114 14.20 16.26 -3.26
N MET A 115 14.34 17.49 -2.77
CA MET A 115 13.32 18.13 -1.96
C MET A 115 12.47 19.04 -2.85
N LEU A 116 11.15 18.92 -2.76
CA LEU A 116 10.20 19.76 -3.49
C LEU A 116 9.34 20.54 -2.49
N LEU A 117 9.03 21.77 -2.84
CA LEU A 117 8.24 22.70 -2.02
C LEU A 117 7.13 23.36 -2.84
N LEU A 118 5.88 23.20 -2.43
CA LEU A 118 4.78 24.01 -2.96
C LEU A 118 4.87 25.42 -2.38
N ARG A 119 4.96 26.44 -3.25
CA ARG A 119 5.24 27.83 -2.84
C ARG A 119 3.97 28.63 -2.53
N ASN A 120 2.90 28.42 -3.28
CA ASN A 120 1.71 29.28 -3.28
C ASN A 120 0.51 28.73 -2.48
N ILE A 121 0.67 27.67 -1.70
CA ILE A 121 -0.44 27.07 -0.92
C ILE A 121 -1.07 28.08 0.06
N ARG A 122 -0.25 28.93 0.66
CA ARG A 122 -0.77 29.97 1.58
C ARG A 122 -1.67 30.96 0.85
N SER A 123 -1.25 31.48 -0.28
CA SER A 123 -2.03 32.39 -1.11
C SER A 123 -3.34 31.76 -1.61
N ILE A 124 -3.28 30.49 -2.06
CA ILE A 124 -4.48 29.76 -2.46
C ILE A 124 -5.46 29.62 -1.29
N ASN A 125 -4.96 29.31 -0.09
CA ASN A 125 -5.80 29.20 1.10
C ASN A 125 -6.46 30.53 1.49
N GLU A 126 -5.75 31.64 1.35
CA GLU A 126 -6.26 32.99 1.65
C GLU A 126 -7.34 33.42 0.66
N VAL A 127 -7.20 33.08 -0.63
CA VAL A 127 -8.13 33.51 -1.70
C VAL A 127 -9.30 32.54 -1.88
N HIS A 128 -9.01 31.21 -1.84
CA HIS A 128 -9.97 30.16 -2.23
C HIS A 128 -10.35 29.23 -1.07
N GLY A 129 -9.77 29.42 0.13
CA GLY A 129 -10.01 28.62 1.32
C GLY A 129 -9.19 27.33 1.37
N HIS A 130 -9.10 26.75 2.58
CA HIS A 130 -8.30 25.54 2.85
C HIS A 130 -8.71 24.31 2.03
N ALA A 131 -9.98 24.19 1.65
CA ALA A 131 -10.43 23.06 0.84
C ALA A 131 -9.74 23.06 -0.54
N LYS A 132 -9.56 24.23 -1.15
CA LYS A 132 -8.87 24.37 -2.44
C LYS A 132 -7.36 24.15 -2.31
N GLY A 133 -6.72 24.66 -1.26
CA GLY A 133 -5.30 24.36 -1.01
C GLY A 133 -5.06 22.87 -0.78
N ASN A 134 -5.94 22.18 -0.08
CA ASN A 134 -5.88 20.73 0.09
C ASN A 134 -6.05 19.97 -1.24
N GLU A 135 -6.90 20.46 -2.15
CA GLU A 135 -7.05 19.92 -3.50
C GLU A 135 -5.73 20.04 -4.28
N VAL A 136 -5.10 21.22 -4.27
CA VAL A 136 -3.81 21.44 -4.94
C VAL A 136 -2.71 20.55 -4.38
N ILE A 137 -2.68 20.32 -3.05
CA ILE A 137 -1.75 19.36 -2.42
C ILE A 137 -2.00 17.96 -2.95
N ARG A 138 -3.25 17.49 -3.05
CA ARG A 138 -3.59 16.15 -3.59
C ARG A 138 -3.16 16.01 -5.05
N GLU A 139 -3.43 17.02 -5.87
CA GLU A 139 -3.07 17.00 -7.30
C GLU A 139 -1.55 16.95 -7.48
N PHE A 140 -0.81 17.80 -6.78
CA PHE A 140 0.65 17.77 -6.82
C PHE A 140 1.20 16.43 -6.34
N SER A 141 0.64 15.86 -5.28
CA SER A 141 1.01 14.55 -4.77
C SER A 141 0.76 13.43 -5.78
N THR A 142 -0.36 13.50 -6.52
CA THR A 142 -0.67 12.58 -7.61
C THR A 142 0.34 12.71 -8.75
N ILE A 143 0.73 13.93 -9.10
CA ILE A 143 1.78 14.19 -10.09
C ILE A 143 3.10 13.56 -9.65
N LEU A 144 3.52 13.77 -8.40
CA LEU A 144 4.75 13.20 -7.86
C LEU A 144 4.71 11.67 -7.87
N LYS A 145 3.62 11.07 -7.41
CA LYS A 145 3.41 9.61 -7.39
C LYS A 145 3.55 9.00 -8.79
N LEU A 146 2.92 9.62 -9.79
CA LEU A 146 2.99 9.14 -11.18
C LEU A 146 4.37 9.38 -11.84
N SER A 147 5.09 10.40 -11.38
CA SER A 147 6.42 10.72 -11.92
C SER A 147 7.51 9.84 -11.32
N SER A 148 7.34 9.38 -10.08
CA SER A 148 8.31 8.56 -9.35
C SER A 148 8.32 7.08 -9.73
N VAL A 149 7.33 6.60 -10.50
CA VAL A 149 7.20 5.18 -10.86
C VAL A 149 8.49 4.65 -11.46
N SER A 150 9.03 3.60 -10.84
CA SER A 150 10.28 2.91 -11.22
C SER A 150 11.54 3.78 -11.15
N LEU A 151 11.51 4.92 -10.46
CA LEU A 151 12.66 5.81 -10.34
C LEU A 151 13.07 6.05 -8.88
N CYS A 152 12.11 6.35 -8.00
CA CYS A 152 12.43 6.79 -6.65
C CYS A 152 11.27 6.56 -5.67
N PHE A 153 11.61 6.56 -4.38
CA PHE A 153 10.63 6.74 -3.32
C PHE A 153 10.18 8.19 -3.27
N VAL A 154 8.88 8.43 -2.98
CA VAL A 154 8.34 9.76 -2.74
C VAL A 154 7.45 9.77 -1.51
N GLY A 155 7.67 10.74 -0.62
CA GLY A 155 6.88 10.97 0.57
C GLY A 155 6.62 12.45 0.84
N ARG A 156 5.58 12.73 1.65
CA ARG A 156 5.30 14.05 2.17
C ARG A 156 6.02 14.25 3.49
N ASN A 157 7.02 15.13 3.48
CA ASN A 157 7.88 15.39 4.64
C ASN A 157 7.29 16.43 5.61
N GLY A 158 6.01 16.76 5.46
CA GLY A 158 5.26 17.68 6.30
C GLY A 158 4.88 18.98 5.59
N GLY A 159 3.73 19.54 5.95
CA GLY A 159 3.23 20.78 5.39
C GLY A 159 3.11 20.75 3.86
N ASN A 160 3.87 21.60 3.20
CA ASN A 160 3.96 21.73 1.74
C ASN A 160 5.29 21.19 1.16
N LYS A 161 6.06 20.39 1.93
CA LYS A 161 7.33 19.81 1.52
C LYS A 161 7.19 18.32 1.18
N PHE A 162 7.86 17.91 0.10
CA PHE A 162 7.88 16.54 -0.40
C PHE A 162 9.33 16.11 -0.62
N LEU A 163 9.63 14.87 -0.25
CA LEU A 163 10.95 14.27 -0.34
C LEU A 163 10.93 13.13 -1.36
N ALA A 164 11.85 13.16 -2.32
CA ALA A 164 12.13 12.05 -3.20
C ALA A 164 13.54 11.52 -2.90
N ILE A 165 13.67 10.20 -2.66
CA ILE A 165 14.94 9.51 -2.44
C ILE A 165 15.13 8.52 -3.57
N PHE A 166 16.29 8.61 -4.20
CA PHE A 166 16.72 7.78 -5.30
C PHE A 166 17.79 6.83 -4.82
N GLU A 167 17.64 5.56 -5.11
CA GLU A 167 18.57 4.49 -4.75
C GLU A 167 19.12 3.85 -6.03
N GLN A 168 20.41 3.51 -6.04
CA GLN A 168 21.08 2.89 -7.21
C GLN A 168 20.78 3.68 -8.50
N THR A 169 20.93 5.01 -8.42
CA THR A 169 20.49 5.96 -9.45
C THR A 169 21.67 6.60 -10.18
N CYS A 170 21.37 7.24 -11.30
CA CYS A 170 22.24 8.14 -12.03
C CYS A 170 21.59 9.51 -12.17
N ARG A 171 22.34 10.49 -12.66
CA ARG A 171 21.84 11.86 -12.83
C ARG A 171 20.65 11.91 -13.79
N GLU A 172 20.67 11.11 -14.82
CA GLU A 172 19.63 11.03 -15.85
C GLU A 172 18.28 10.58 -15.27
N ASP A 173 18.25 9.73 -14.25
CA ASP A 173 16.99 9.30 -13.63
C ASP A 173 16.37 10.41 -12.78
N ILE A 174 17.18 11.22 -12.11
CA ILE A 174 16.75 12.40 -11.39
C ILE A 174 16.17 13.44 -12.37
N ASP A 175 16.88 13.72 -13.45
CA ASP A 175 16.46 14.67 -14.49
C ASP A 175 15.15 14.20 -15.14
N LYS A 176 15.03 12.92 -15.45
CA LYS A 176 13.80 12.30 -15.96
C LYS A 176 12.60 12.40 -15.01
N PHE A 177 12.84 12.27 -13.70
CA PHE A 177 11.79 12.50 -12.70
C PHE A 177 11.32 13.96 -12.74
N LEU A 178 12.26 14.91 -12.73
CA LEU A 178 11.96 16.35 -12.76
C LEU A 178 11.23 16.75 -14.05
N GLU A 179 11.65 16.27 -15.20
CA GLU A 179 10.96 16.50 -16.47
C GLU A 179 9.52 15.97 -16.47
N ARG A 180 9.30 14.78 -15.88
CA ARG A 180 7.95 14.22 -15.75
C ARG A 180 7.07 15.09 -14.85
N VAL A 181 7.62 15.60 -13.74
CA VAL A 181 6.91 16.51 -12.83
C VAL A 181 6.56 17.81 -13.55
N GLU A 182 7.55 18.46 -14.16
CA GLU A 182 7.37 19.72 -14.88
C GLU A 182 6.28 19.63 -15.95
N ARG A 183 6.37 18.62 -16.82
CA ARG A 183 5.37 18.40 -17.87
C ARG A 183 3.96 18.21 -17.31
N LYS A 184 3.80 17.43 -16.22
CA LYS A 184 2.48 17.19 -15.63
C LYS A 184 1.94 18.42 -14.90
N VAL A 185 2.80 19.20 -14.24
CA VAL A 185 2.43 20.49 -13.63
C VAL A 185 2.01 21.48 -14.69
N ALA A 186 2.72 21.58 -15.81
CA ALA A 186 2.33 22.44 -16.93
C ALA A 186 0.92 22.09 -17.44
N LEU A 187 0.65 20.81 -17.68
CA LEU A 187 -0.68 20.33 -18.12
C LEU A 187 -1.79 20.63 -17.08
N TYR A 188 -1.48 20.53 -15.80
CA TYR A 188 -2.42 20.90 -14.74
C TYR A 188 -2.70 22.42 -14.77
N ASN A 189 -1.65 23.22 -14.86
CA ASN A 189 -1.73 24.68 -14.82
C ASN A 189 -2.46 25.28 -16.05
N GLU A 190 -2.38 24.63 -17.20
CA GLU A 190 -3.16 25.01 -18.39
C GLU A 190 -4.68 24.84 -18.16
N ARG A 191 -5.07 23.80 -17.41
CA ARG A 191 -6.48 23.51 -17.12
C ARG A 191 -7.03 24.27 -15.93
N HIS A 192 -6.16 24.77 -15.05
CA HIS A 192 -6.51 25.40 -13.79
C HIS A 192 -5.79 26.74 -13.60
N PRO A 193 -6.11 27.77 -14.41
CA PRO A 193 -5.41 29.07 -14.38
C PRO A 193 -5.56 29.81 -13.04
N ASP A 194 -6.69 29.61 -12.33
CA ASP A 194 -7.01 30.35 -11.10
C ASP A 194 -6.31 29.79 -9.84
N HIS A 195 -5.82 28.56 -9.88
CA HIS A 195 -5.15 27.87 -8.76
C HIS A 195 -4.00 27.00 -9.24
N ARG A 196 -3.08 27.63 -9.94
CA ARG A 196 -1.88 27.00 -10.50
C ARG A 196 -1.01 26.40 -9.41
N ILE A 197 -0.31 25.33 -9.74
CA ILE A 197 0.74 24.75 -8.92
C ILE A 197 2.03 25.54 -9.16
N GLU A 198 2.53 26.19 -8.11
CA GLU A 198 3.86 26.79 -8.08
C GLU A 198 4.73 26.04 -7.12
N TYR A 199 5.83 25.50 -7.59
CA TYR A 199 6.74 24.71 -6.78
C TYR A 199 8.21 25.09 -7.03
N GLY A 200 9.05 24.79 -6.07
CA GLY A 200 10.50 24.82 -6.21
C GLY A 200 11.05 23.44 -5.87
N PHE A 201 12.27 23.16 -6.30
CA PHE A 201 12.98 21.95 -5.94
C PHE A 201 14.46 22.22 -5.72
N GLY A 202 15.09 21.36 -4.93
CA GLY A 202 16.54 21.30 -4.76
C GLY A 202 17.01 19.88 -4.88
N VAL A 203 18.11 19.68 -5.58
CA VAL A 203 18.74 18.38 -5.86
C VAL A 203 20.05 18.27 -5.11
N ALA A 204 20.30 17.14 -4.47
CA ALA A 204 21.59 16.74 -3.93
C ALA A 204 21.93 15.33 -4.46
N PHE A 205 23.01 15.22 -5.21
CA PHE A 205 23.48 13.99 -5.84
C PHE A 205 24.96 14.12 -6.21
N GLU A 206 25.73 13.04 -6.04
CA GLU A 206 27.18 13.00 -6.32
C GLU A 206 27.98 14.14 -5.67
N GLU A 207 27.61 14.49 -4.44
CA GLU A 207 28.25 15.58 -3.71
C GLU A 207 29.68 15.20 -3.30
N PRO A 208 30.63 16.17 -3.31
CA PRO A 208 31.99 15.93 -2.88
C PRO A 208 32.06 15.64 -1.38
N GLY A 209 32.81 14.61 -1.00
CA GLY A 209 33.01 14.19 0.40
C GLY A 209 32.15 13.00 0.82
N GLU A 210 32.39 12.54 2.05
CA GLU A 210 31.58 11.50 2.71
C GLU A 210 30.40 12.16 3.41
N LEU A 211 29.29 12.35 2.72
CA LEU A 211 28.06 12.87 3.30
C LEU A 211 27.24 11.75 3.95
N LYS A 212 26.56 12.11 5.02
CA LYS A 212 25.48 11.28 5.58
C LYS A 212 24.17 11.63 4.91
N ILE A 213 23.21 10.69 4.91
CA ILE A 213 21.89 10.88 4.29
C ILE A 213 21.18 12.16 4.80
N ASN A 214 21.28 12.45 6.10
CA ASN A 214 20.67 13.65 6.69
C ASN A 214 21.28 14.94 6.13
N GLU A 215 22.57 14.94 5.82
CA GLU A 215 23.27 16.08 5.23
C GLU A 215 22.86 16.26 3.76
N LEU A 216 22.68 15.15 3.03
CA LEU A 216 22.17 15.16 1.66
C LEU A 216 20.74 15.72 1.59
N VAL A 217 19.84 15.28 2.50
CA VAL A 217 18.46 15.80 2.61
C VAL A 217 18.49 17.29 2.97
N ALA A 218 19.30 17.70 3.94
CA ALA A 218 19.42 19.11 4.33
C ALA A 218 20.02 19.98 3.21
N LEU A 219 20.94 19.44 2.40
CA LEU A 219 21.51 20.12 1.26
C LEU A 219 20.46 20.34 0.16
N SER A 220 19.66 19.32 -0.15
CA SER A 220 18.56 19.45 -1.11
C SER A 220 17.52 20.47 -0.65
N ASP A 221 17.17 20.51 0.65
CA ASP A 221 16.25 21.51 1.19
C ASP A 221 16.81 22.95 1.08
N ARG A 222 18.08 23.14 1.36
CA ARG A 222 18.73 24.45 1.19
C ARG A 222 18.75 24.95 -0.24
N ARG A 223 18.90 24.05 -1.21
CA ARG A 223 18.95 24.37 -2.64
C ARG A 223 17.59 24.77 -3.26
N ILE A 224 16.48 24.57 -2.53
CA ILE A 224 15.16 25.06 -3.00
C ILE A 224 15.11 26.58 -3.06
N ASN A 225 15.82 27.27 -2.16
CA ASN A 225 15.74 28.72 -1.94
C ASN A 225 16.97 29.48 -2.47
N GLY A 226 17.93 28.78 -3.03
CA GLY A 226 19.13 29.32 -3.71
C GLY A 226 18.93 29.30 -5.22
#